data_bc4873da72f6dfe886930a73d7624c17
#
_entry.id   bc4873da72f6dfe886930a73d7624c17
#
_cell.length_a   1.000
_cell.length_b   1.000
_cell.length_c   1.000
_cell.angle_alpha   90.00
_cell.angle_beta   90.00
_cell.angle_gamma   90.00
#
_symmetry.space_group_name_H-M   'P 1'
#
loop_
_entity.id
_entity.type
_entity.pdbx_description
1 polymer ?
#
loop_
_entity_poly.entity_id
_entity_poly.type
_entity_poly.pdbx_seq_one_letter_code
_entity_poly.pdbx_strand_id
1 'polypeptide(L)'
;MGENSRNKRKCSFCGRPESEVGLLITGLNGYICDSCSHQAYEIVKEALQDSKSGAGSLDLGELPKPMEIKQFLDQYVIGQDDAKRFLSVAVYNHYKRLMQKPGKDDVEIEKSNIIMVGSTGTGKTLLARTIAKLLKVPFTIVDATVLTEAGYVGEDIESLLTRLLQVADYNVAEAERGIVFIDEIDKIARKGDNPSITRDVSGEGVQQGLLKLLEGSVVNVPPQGGRKHPDQKMIAVNTKNILFICGGAFDGIERKIAQRLNTNVVGYGATKEVVKIDKSNMMQYIAPQDLKSFGLIPEIIGRLPILTYLNPLDRTALRNILTEPKNSIIKQYIKLFEMDGVNLIFQPEVYEFIVDKAVEYKLGARGLRSIVETIMMDVMFEMPSMKVEEYVLTLDYARQQMEKANISRLQNA
;
A
#
# COMPACT_ATOMS: atom_id res chain seq x y z
N MET A 1 62.19 55.09 -5.63
CA MET A 1 60.97 55.10 -4.90
C MET A 1 60.12 53.94 -5.45
N GLY A 2 60.13 52.84 -4.75
CA GLY A 2 59.44 51.60 -5.17
C GLY A 2 58.13 51.46 -4.36
N GLU A 3 57.03 51.56 -4.99
CA GLU A 3 55.72 51.28 -4.36
C GLU A 3 55.55 49.76 -4.18
N ASN A 4 55.48 49.40 -2.93
CA ASN A 4 55.22 48.05 -2.45
C ASN A 4 53.75 47.73 -2.69
N SER A 5 53.35 47.12 -3.82
CA SER A 5 52.02 46.57 -4.04
C SER A 5 51.91 45.30 -3.19
N ARG A 6 51.49 45.47 -1.94
CA ARG A 6 51.00 44.37 -1.10
C ARG A 6 49.87 43.67 -1.82
N ASN A 7 50.12 42.52 -2.36
CA ASN A 7 49.13 41.64 -2.95
C ASN A 7 48.09 41.31 -1.87
N LYS A 8 46.98 42.09 -1.84
CA LYS A 8 45.91 41.93 -0.87
C LYS A 8 45.21 40.60 -1.17
N ARG A 9 45.42 39.63 -0.29
CA ARG A 9 44.74 38.32 -0.37
C ARG A 9 43.25 38.55 -0.35
N LYS A 10 42.51 37.90 -1.31
CA LYS A 10 41.08 37.98 -1.44
C LYS A 10 40.48 36.61 -1.76
N CYS A 11 39.26 36.41 -1.30
CA CYS A 11 38.50 35.21 -1.59
C CYS A 11 38.35 35.01 -3.11
N SER A 12 38.73 33.88 -3.63
CA SER A 12 38.58 33.55 -5.07
C SER A 12 37.15 33.33 -5.52
N PHE A 13 36.23 33.14 -4.57
CA PHE A 13 34.79 32.92 -4.86
C PHE A 13 33.97 34.20 -4.84
N CYS A 14 34.06 35.03 -3.80
CA CYS A 14 33.27 36.23 -3.67
C CYS A 14 34.04 37.53 -3.87
N GLY A 15 35.40 37.48 -3.99
CA GLY A 15 36.25 38.63 -4.24
C GLY A 15 36.55 39.52 -3.00
N ARG A 16 35.95 39.28 -1.82
CA ARG A 16 36.19 40.04 -0.61
C ARG A 16 37.62 39.96 -0.14
N PRO A 17 38.23 41.05 0.26
CA PRO A 17 39.60 41.04 0.80
C PRO A 17 39.64 40.42 2.21
N GLU A 18 40.85 39.96 2.62
CA GLU A 18 41.10 39.35 3.92
C GLU A 18 40.63 40.22 5.12
N SER A 19 40.62 41.53 4.96
CA SER A 19 40.19 42.48 5.98
C SER A 19 38.67 42.52 6.22
N GLU A 20 37.88 41.97 5.30
CA GLU A 20 36.41 41.97 5.34
C GLU A 20 35.79 40.60 5.65
N VAL A 21 36.61 39.60 5.90
CA VAL A 21 36.18 38.21 6.18
C VAL A 21 36.76 37.75 7.52
N GLY A 22 36.01 36.89 8.24
CA GLY A 22 36.46 36.40 9.54
C GLY A 22 37.64 35.43 9.44
N LEU A 23 37.68 34.63 8.39
CA LEU A 23 38.77 33.68 8.12
C LEU A 23 38.98 33.52 6.62
N LEU A 24 40.22 33.52 6.16
CA LEU A 24 40.60 33.24 4.77
C LEU A 24 41.45 31.95 4.69
N ILE A 25 40.86 30.88 4.18
CA ILE A 25 41.49 29.58 4.04
C ILE A 25 42.29 29.58 2.76
N THR A 26 43.58 29.21 2.86
CA THR A 26 44.51 29.17 1.74
C THR A 26 44.53 27.79 1.09
N GLY A 27 44.26 27.73 -0.22
CA GLY A 27 44.46 26.54 -1.06
C GLY A 27 45.72 26.65 -1.93
N LEU A 28 46.01 25.64 -2.73
CA LEU A 28 47.16 25.59 -3.63
C LEU A 28 47.17 26.76 -4.63
N ASN A 29 46.02 27.12 -5.22
CA ASN A 29 45.92 28.11 -6.28
C ASN A 29 44.85 29.20 -5.99
N GLY A 30 44.40 29.35 -4.73
CA GLY A 30 43.37 30.30 -4.40
C GLY A 30 43.03 30.37 -2.90
N TYR A 31 42.10 31.24 -2.58
CA TYR A 31 41.62 31.48 -1.23
C TYR A 31 40.11 31.35 -1.16
N ILE A 32 39.58 30.82 -0.08
CA ILE A 32 38.18 30.76 0.19
C ILE A 32 37.86 31.38 1.58
N CYS A 33 36.88 32.25 1.68
CA CYS A 33 36.53 32.81 2.98
C CYS A 33 35.54 31.85 3.72
N ASP A 34 35.42 32.07 5.03
CA ASP A 34 34.49 31.36 5.95
C ASP A 34 33.06 31.29 5.42
N SER A 35 32.53 32.42 4.95
CA SER A 35 31.18 32.50 4.40
C SER A 35 31.00 31.66 3.12
N CYS A 36 31.94 31.74 2.16
CA CYS A 36 31.91 30.95 0.94
C CYS A 36 32.18 29.45 1.22
N SER A 37 33.03 29.14 2.21
CA SER A 37 33.26 27.76 2.66
C SER A 37 32.00 27.13 3.24
N HIS A 38 31.25 27.88 4.05
CA HIS A 38 29.98 27.42 4.60
C HIS A 38 28.93 27.22 3.51
N GLN A 39 28.81 28.15 2.57
CA GLN A 39 27.93 28.01 1.40
C GLN A 39 28.30 26.81 0.53
N ALA A 40 29.59 26.62 0.24
CA ALA A 40 30.07 25.47 -0.51
C ALA A 40 29.78 24.16 0.24
N TYR A 41 29.93 24.13 1.56
CA TYR A 41 29.60 22.96 2.38
C TYR A 41 28.10 22.63 2.31
N GLU A 42 27.20 23.62 2.42
CA GLU A 42 25.75 23.37 2.32
C GLU A 42 25.35 22.88 0.91
N ILE A 43 25.90 23.47 -0.15
CA ILE A 43 25.66 23.02 -1.53
C ILE A 43 26.18 21.58 -1.73
N VAL A 44 27.39 21.26 -1.25
CA VAL A 44 27.95 19.91 -1.31
C VAL A 44 27.13 18.93 -0.47
N LYS A 45 26.66 19.35 0.68
CA LYS A 45 25.81 18.54 1.56
C LYS A 45 24.45 18.26 0.91
N GLU A 46 23.81 19.26 0.29
CA GLU A 46 22.58 19.08 -0.51
C GLU A 46 22.84 18.14 -1.70
N ALA A 47 23.87 18.39 -2.48
CA ALA A 47 24.24 17.55 -3.62
C ALA A 47 24.64 16.10 -3.23
N LEU A 48 25.26 15.92 -2.05
CA LEU A 48 25.57 14.60 -1.49
C LEU A 48 24.36 13.97 -0.80
N GLN A 49 23.39 14.75 -0.32
CA GLN A 49 22.09 14.25 0.12
C GLN A 49 21.25 13.83 -1.08
N ASP A 50 21.26 14.59 -2.17
CA ASP A 50 20.65 14.20 -3.46
C ASP A 50 21.34 12.99 -4.09
N SER A 51 22.66 12.87 -3.98
CA SER A 51 23.41 11.68 -4.42
C SER A 51 23.28 10.49 -3.45
N LYS A 52 22.98 10.74 -2.17
CA LYS A 52 22.62 9.68 -1.20
C LYS A 52 21.16 9.33 -1.25
N SER A 53 20.27 10.22 -1.71
CA SER A 53 18.89 9.88 -2.09
C SER A 53 18.84 9.08 -3.40
N GLY A 54 19.90 9.15 -4.23
CA GLY A 54 20.09 8.26 -5.39
C GLY A 54 20.59 6.85 -5.04
N ALA A 55 20.95 6.59 -3.80
CA ALA A 55 21.22 5.28 -3.25
C ALA A 55 20.49 5.17 -1.92
N GLY A 56 19.16 5.16 -1.99
CA GLY A 56 18.31 4.61 -0.93
C GLY A 56 18.71 3.15 -0.71
N SER A 57 19.91 2.94 -0.20
CA SER A 57 20.23 1.70 0.45
C SER A 57 19.28 1.65 1.64
N LEU A 58 18.21 0.84 1.54
CA LEU A 58 17.71 0.18 2.73
C LEU A 58 18.97 -0.18 3.49
N ASP A 59 19.19 0.47 4.63
CA ASP A 59 20.31 0.07 5.49
C ASP A 59 19.95 -1.32 5.99
N LEU A 60 20.54 -2.31 5.33
CA LEU A 60 20.13 -3.72 5.38
C LEU A 60 20.55 -4.36 6.70
N GLY A 61 21.22 -3.60 7.58
CA GLY A 61 21.38 -3.92 9.00
C GLY A 61 20.08 -3.81 9.80
N GLU A 62 19.05 -3.13 9.25
CA GLU A 62 17.79 -2.82 9.93
C GLU A 62 16.55 -3.43 9.27
N LEU A 63 16.67 -4.44 8.39
CA LEU A 63 15.47 -5.12 7.87
C LEU A 63 14.71 -5.79 9.04
N PRO A 64 13.50 -5.32 9.39
CA PRO A 64 12.77 -5.87 10.52
C PRO A 64 12.46 -7.35 10.27
N LYS A 65 12.62 -8.15 11.32
CA LYS A 65 12.36 -9.60 11.26
C LYS A 65 10.85 -9.88 11.14
N PRO A 66 10.45 -11.06 10.66
CA PRO A 66 9.03 -11.37 10.46
C PRO A 66 8.15 -11.16 11.69
N MET A 67 8.66 -11.44 12.90
CA MET A 67 7.92 -11.17 14.13
C MET A 67 7.72 -9.67 14.39
N GLU A 68 8.73 -8.86 14.12
CA GLU A 68 8.65 -7.39 14.27
C GLU A 68 7.68 -6.78 13.24
N ILE A 69 7.72 -7.28 11.99
CA ILE A 69 6.75 -6.90 10.96
C ILE A 69 5.34 -7.22 11.43
N LYS A 70 5.10 -8.46 11.94
CA LYS A 70 3.78 -8.85 12.46
C LYS A 70 3.35 -7.95 13.62
N GLN A 71 4.22 -7.71 14.61
CA GLN A 71 3.92 -6.83 15.75
C GLN A 71 3.56 -5.41 15.30
N PHE A 72 4.23 -4.90 14.27
CA PHE A 72 3.87 -3.60 13.69
C PHE A 72 2.49 -3.64 13.02
N LEU A 73 2.18 -4.69 12.26
CA LEU A 73 0.87 -4.87 11.64
C LEU A 73 -0.25 -4.99 12.69
N ASP A 74 0.01 -5.64 13.82
CA ASP A 74 -0.94 -5.80 14.93
C ASP A 74 -1.39 -4.44 15.53
N GLN A 75 -0.56 -3.39 15.41
CA GLN A 75 -0.91 -2.05 15.88
C GLN A 75 -1.95 -1.34 14.98
N TYR A 76 -2.13 -1.78 13.74
CA TYR A 76 -3.00 -1.12 12.75
C TYR A 76 -4.14 -1.99 12.26
N VAL A 77 -3.99 -3.30 12.26
CA VAL A 77 -4.96 -4.25 11.71
C VAL A 77 -5.40 -5.23 12.78
N ILE A 78 -6.69 -5.32 13.02
CA ILE A 78 -7.28 -6.25 13.99
C ILE A 78 -7.44 -7.63 13.37
N GLY A 79 -7.11 -8.69 14.13
CA GLY A 79 -7.21 -10.06 13.67
C GLY A 79 -6.30 -10.37 12.48
N GLN A 80 -6.72 -11.26 11.59
CA GLN A 80 -6.01 -11.64 10.37
C GLN A 80 -4.61 -12.24 10.63
N ASP A 81 -4.45 -13.00 11.71
CA ASP A 81 -3.14 -13.48 12.18
C ASP A 81 -2.40 -14.32 11.16
N ASP A 82 -3.09 -15.21 10.46
CA ASP A 82 -2.49 -16.04 9.42
C ASP A 82 -1.99 -15.18 8.25
N ALA A 83 -2.83 -14.27 7.74
CA ALA A 83 -2.44 -13.36 6.67
C ALA A 83 -1.23 -12.50 7.05
N LYS A 84 -1.22 -11.94 8.25
CA LYS A 84 -0.08 -11.16 8.77
C LYS A 84 1.19 -12.00 8.85
N ARG A 85 1.09 -13.24 9.33
CA ARG A 85 2.24 -14.16 9.43
C ARG A 85 2.81 -14.48 8.04
N PHE A 86 1.96 -14.87 7.08
CA PHE A 86 2.37 -15.15 5.71
C PHE A 86 3.00 -13.92 5.05
N LEU A 87 2.35 -12.76 5.15
CA LEU A 87 2.86 -11.50 4.59
C LEU A 87 4.20 -11.10 5.20
N SER A 88 4.35 -11.21 6.52
CA SER A 88 5.59 -10.85 7.21
C SER A 88 6.78 -11.68 6.72
N VAL A 89 6.59 -12.99 6.55
CA VAL A 89 7.62 -13.89 6.04
C VAL A 89 7.91 -13.60 4.57
N ALA A 90 6.87 -13.45 3.74
CA ALA A 90 6.99 -13.19 2.31
C ALA A 90 7.76 -11.91 2.02
N VAL A 91 7.39 -10.82 2.70
CA VAL A 91 8.03 -9.51 2.56
C VAL A 91 9.49 -9.55 3.05
N TYR A 92 9.73 -10.15 4.20
CA TYR A 92 11.09 -10.33 4.71
C TYR A 92 11.97 -11.08 3.70
N ASN A 93 11.49 -12.20 3.17
CA ASN A 93 12.23 -12.99 2.19
C ASN A 93 12.47 -12.22 0.89
N HIS A 94 11.49 -11.43 0.43
CA HIS A 94 11.64 -10.58 -0.75
C HIS A 94 12.79 -9.59 -0.58
N TYR A 95 12.79 -8.80 0.50
CA TYR A 95 13.85 -7.82 0.72
C TYR A 95 15.18 -8.47 1.05
N LYS A 96 15.19 -9.61 1.74
CA LYS A 96 16.42 -10.40 1.96
C LYS A 96 17.01 -10.89 0.64
N ARG A 97 16.19 -11.27 -0.34
CA ARG A 97 16.66 -11.60 -1.70
C ARG A 97 17.36 -10.41 -2.37
N LEU A 98 16.86 -9.19 -2.19
CA LEU A 98 17.50 -7.99 -2.75
C LEU A 98 18.88 -7.70 -2.12
N MET A 99 19.14 -8.26 -0.94
CA MET A 99 20.42 -8.16 -0.22
C MET A 99 21.44 -9.20 -0.65
N GLN A 100 21.02 -10.24 -1.38
CA GLN A 100 21.91 -11.30 -1.80
C GLN A 100 23.03 -10.72 -2.67
N LYS A 101 24.27 -10.79 -2.15
CA LYS A 101 25.44 -10.43 -2.95
C LYS A 101 25.76 -11.59 -3.89
N PRO A 102 26.13 -11.32 -5.16
CA PRO A 102 26.65 -12.36 -6.02
C PRO A 102 27.87 -12.98 -5.34
N GLY A 103 27.74 -14.20 -4.91
CA GLY A 103 28.75 -14.96 -4.17
C GLY A 103 29.11 -16.24 -4.90
N LYS A 104 29.97 -17.07 -4.27
CA LYS A 104 30.37 -18.36 -4.82
C LYS A 104 29.28 -19.41 -4.84
N ASP A 105 28.11 -19.16 -4.22
CA ASP A 105 26.97 -20.07 -4.22
C ASP A 105 26.04 -19.73 -5.39
N ASP A 106 25.87 -20.67 -6.31
CA ASP A 106 25.05 -20.54 -7.54
C ASP A 106 23.53 -20.61 -7.28
N VAL A 107 23.06 -20.40 -6.03
CA VAL A 107 21.64 -20.45 -5.70
C VAL A 107 21.00 -19.08 -5.92
N GLU A 108 20.21 -18.97 -6.99
CA GLU A 108 19.37 -17.80 -7.24
C GLU A 108 18.01 -17.94 -6.52
N ILE A 109 17.67 -16.95 -5.69
CA ILE A 109 16.36 -16.90 -5.02
C ILE A 109 15.35 -16.26 -5.97
N GLU A 110 14.30 -17.01 -6.32
CA GLU A 110 13.25 -16.53 -7.21
C GLU A 110 12.37 -15.45 -6.57
N LYS A 111 11.77 -14.63 -7.43
CA LYS A 111 10.81 -13.60 -7.04
C LYS A 111 9.51 -14.26 -6.58
N SER A 112 8.98 -13.84 -5.43
CA SER A 112 7.74 -14.34 -4.86
C SER A 112 6.74 -13.22 -4.66
N ASN A 113 5.80 -13.05 -5.62
CA ASN A 113 4.69 -12.13 -5.46
C ASN A 113 3.57 -12.78 -4.64
N ILE A 114 2.64 -11.97 -4.15
CA ILE A 114 1.65 -12.37 -3.16
C ILE A 114 0.24 -12.18 -3.72
N ILE A 115 -0.66 -13.11 -3.42
CA ILE A 115 -2.10 -12.91 -3.64
C ILE A 115 -2.86 -13.04 -2.31
N MET A 116 -3.71 -12.07 -2.03
CA MET A 116 -4.57 -12.00 -0.86
C MET A 116 -6.03 -12.12 -1.26
N VAL A 117 -6.70 -13.13 -0.74
CA VAL A 117 -8.11 -13.40 -1.01
C VAL A 117 -8.94 -13.07 0.23
N GLY A 118 -10.07 -12.38 0.06
CA GLY A 118 -10.96 -12.06 1.15
C GLY A 118 -11.96 -10.97 0.79
N SER A 119 -13.13 -10.99 1.40
CA SER A 119 -14.21 -10.06 1.12
C SER A 119 -13.78 -8.60 1.23
N THR A 120 -14.57 -7.72 0.60
CA THR A 120 -14.31 -6.28 0.64
C THR A 120 -14.36 -5.76 2.09
N GLY A 121 -13.42 -4.88 2.44
CA GLY A 121 -13.34 -4.30 3.78
C GLY A 121 -12.59 -5.13 4.83
N THR A 122 -12.05 -6.31 4.51
CA THR A 122 -11.29 -7.15 5.45
C THR A 122 -9.87 -6.66 5.75
N GLY A 123 -9.39 -5.62 5.06
CA GLY A 123 -8.10 -4.99 5.35
C GLY A 123 -6.96 -5.30 4.38
N LYS A 124 -7.21 -5.91 3.20
CA LYS A 124 -6.18 -6.24 2.19
C LYS A 124 -5.27 -5.05 1.86
N THR A 125 -5.85 -3.96 1.40
CA THR A 125 -5.14 -2.72 1.04
C THR A 125 -4.43 -2.09 2.23
N LEU A 126 -5.03 -2.15 3.42
CA LEU A 126 -4.45 -1.62 4.65
C LEU A 126 -3.19 -2.38 5.06
N LEU A 127 -3.20 -3.72 4.97
CA LEU A 127 -2.02 -4.56 5.22
C LEU A 127 -0.85 -4.19 4.31
N ALA A 128 -1.08 -4.12 3.00
CA ALA A 128 -0.04 -3.77 2.03
C ALA A 128 0.54 -2.37 2.27
N ARG A 129 -0.33 -1.37 2.50
CA ARG A 129 0.08 0.00 2.81
C ARG A 129 0.87 0.09 4.12
N THR A 130 0.46 -0.66 5.14
CA THR A 130 1.13 -0.65 6.44
C THR A 130 2.53 -1.26 6.35
N ILE A 131 2.70 -2.31 5.56
CA ILE A 131 4.01 -2.92 5.25
C ILE A 131 4.92 -1.90 4.55
N ALA A 132 4.44 -1.26 3.50
CA ALA A 132 5.22 -0.26 2.76
C ALA A 132 5.65 0.91 3.65
N LYS A 133 4.76 1.34 4.56
CA LYS A 133 5.06 2.38 5.56
C LYS A 133 6.16 1.95 6.53
N LEU A 134 6.12 0.70 7.00
CA LEU A 134 7.15 0.16 7.89
C LEU A 134 8.52 0.13 7.22
N LEU A 135 8.55 -0.32 5.96
CA LEU A 135 9.79 -0.47 5.19
C LEU A 135 10.27 0.84 4.56
N LYS A 136 9.47 1.91 4.62
CA LYS A 136 9.76 3.22 4.00
C LYS A 136 10.09 3.10 2.51
N VAL A 137 9.37 2.27 1.78
CA VAL A 137 9.54 2.06 0.34
C VAL A 137 8.41 2.72 -0.45
N PRO A 138 8.63 3.11 -1.72
CA PRO A 138 7.58 3.61 -2.60
C PRO A 138 6.42 2.61 -2.70
N PHE A 139 5.19 3.12 -2.62
CA PHE A 139 3.98 2.30 -2.61
C PHE A 139 2.91 2.89 -3.51
N THR A 140 2.42 2.11 -4.46
CA THR A 140 1.29 2.50 -5.29
C THR A 140 0.17 1.48 -5.25
N ILE A 141 -1.05 1.96 -5.46
CA ILE A 141 -2.26 1.14 -5.55
C ILE A 141 -2.84 1.33 -6.94
N VAL A 142 -3.18 0.22 -7.58
CA VAL A 142 -3.83 0.20 -8.88
C VAL A 142 -5.04 -0.73 -8.80
N ASP A 143 -6.16 -0.28 -9.33
CA ASP A 143 -7.35 -1.10 -9.50
C ASP A 143 -7.23 -1.87 -10.83
N ALA A 144 -7.35 -3.20 -10.78
CA ALA A 144 -7.23 -4.03 -11.96
C ALA A 144 -8.34 -3.76 -13.00
N THR A 145 -9.48 -3.22 -12.57
CA THR A 145 -10.63 -2.94 -13.45
C THR A 145 -10.41 -1.78 -14.42
N VAL A 146 -9.49 -0.85 -14.10
CA VAL A 146 -9.16 0.27 -14.98
C VAL A 146 -8.11 -0.09 -16.03
N LEU A 147 -7.44 -1.24 -15.86
CA LEU A 147 -6.39 -1.70 -16.75
C LEU A 147 -6.96 -2.32 -18.01
N THR A 148 -6.34 -2.01 -19.16
CA THR A 148 -6.69 -2.57 -20.45
C THR A 148 -5.46 -3.05 -21.20
N GLU A 149 -5.67 -3.92 -22.21
CA GLU A 149 -4.60 -4.31 -23.13
C GLU A 149 -4.15 -3.06 -23.94
N ALA A 150 -2.85 -2.97 -24.18
CA ALA A 150 -2.24 -1.83 -24.90
C ALA A 150 -2.95 -1.53 -26.24
N GLY A 151 -3.35 -0.26 -26.41
CA GLY A 151 -4.04 0.21 -27.63
C GLY A 151 -5.56 0.28 -27.54
N TYR A 152 -6.17 -0.09 -26.42
CA TYR A 152 -7.61 0.04 -26.16
C TYR A 152 -7.91 1.23 -25.23
N VAL A 153 -9.19 1.56 -25.07
CA VAL A 153 -9.64 2.64 -24.18
C VAL A 153 -9.53 2.17 -22.73
N GLY A 154 -8.67 2.81 -21.96
CA GLY A 154 -8.37 2.51 -20.58
C GLY A 154 -6.93 2.89 -20.23
N GLU A 155 -6.47 2.48 -19.04
CA GLU A 155 -5.09 2.67 -18.63
C GLU A 155 -4.23 1.49 -19.11
N ASP A 156 -3.13 1.78 -19.81
CA ASP A 156 -2.14 0.76 -20.14
C ASP A 156 -1.56 0.15 -18.86
N ILE A 157 -1.30 -1.15 -18.87
CA ILE A 157 -0.73 -1.89 -17.72
C ILE A 157 0.58 -1.24 -17.24
N GLU A 158 1.36 -0.65 -18.12
CA GLU A 158 2.61 0.04 -17.79
C GLU A 158 2.38 1.34 -16.98
N SER A 159 1.16 1.89 -16.96
CA SER A 159 0.81 3.08 -16.17
C SER A 159 1.02 2.89 -14.67
N LEU A 160 0.90 1.67 -14.18
CA LEU A 160 1.17 1.34 -12.77
C LEU A 160 2.64 1.64 -12.38
N LEU A 161 3.60 1.44 -13.33
CA LEU A 161 4.99 1.80 -13.11
C LEU A 161 5.21 3.31 -13.15
N THR A 162 4.46 4.05 -13.99
CA THR A 162 4.49 5.52 -13.99
C THR A 162 4.05 6.06 -12.63
N ARG A 163 2.97 5.52 -12.05
CA ARG A 163 2.51 5.90 -10.71
C ARG A 163 3.55 5.58 -9.63
N LEU A 164 4.22 4.44 -9.73
CA LEU A 164 5.27 4.06 -8.79
C LEU A 164 6.48 5.01 -8.90
N LEU A 165 6.89 5.37 -10.13
CA LEU A 165 7.94 6.36 -10.38
C LEU A 165 7.58 7.73 -9.81
N GLN A 166 6.34 8.19 -9.96
CA GLN A 166 5.86 9.46 -9.40
C GLN A 166 5.98 9.47 -7.86
N VAL A 167 5.59 8.38 -7.20
CA VAL A 167 5.73 8.24 -5.73
C VAL A 167 7.18 8.20 -5.29
N ALA A 168 8.10 7.74 -6.14
CA ALA A 168 9.53 7.69 -5.91
C ALA A 168 10.25 8.97 -6.40
N ASP A 169 9.55 10.08 -6.66
CA ASP A 169 10.10 11.31 -7.21
C ASP A 169 11.00 11.07 -8.45
N TYR A 170 10.56 10.14 -9.32
CA TYR A 170 11.29 9.66 -10.51
C TYR A 170 12.66 9.03 -10.24
N ASN A 171 12.96 8.67 -8.99
CA ASN A 171 14.13 7.88 -8.66
C ASN A 171 13.88 6.41 -9.04
N VAL A 172 14.48 5.99 -10.17
CA VAL A 172 14.30 4.64 -10.71
C VAL A 172 14.78 3.58 -9.72
N ALA A 173 15.91 3.80 -9.05
CA ALA A 173 16.48 2.82 -8.11
C ALA A 173 15.59 2.59 -6.89
N GLU A 174 14.89 3.62 -6.42
CA GLU A 174 13.90 3.49 -5.35
C GLU A 174 12.61 2.84 -5.86
N ALA A 175 12.10 3.27 -7.02
CA ALA A 175 10.92 2.68 -7.64
C ALA A 175 11.07 1.17 -7.84
N GLU A 176 12.24 0.71 -8.30
CA GLU A 176 12.53 -0.71 -8.51
C GLU A 176 12.55 -1.55 -7.21
N ARG A 177 12.57 -0.92 -6.03
CA ARG A 177 12.44 -1.56 -4.72
C ARG A 177 11.07 -1.36 -4.07
N GLY A 178 10.17 -0.72 -4.78
CA GLY A 178 8.84 -0.38 -4.32
C GLY A 178 7.89 -1.59 -4.23
N ILE A 179 6.71 -1.31 -3.70
CA ILE A 179 5.59 -2.25 -3.62
C ILE A 179 4.44 -1.73 -4.48
N VAL A 180 3.92 -2.58 -5.35
CA VAL A 180 2.70 -2.32 -6.13
C VAL A 180 1.59 -3.21 -5.60
N PHE A 181 0.49 -2.59 -5.14
CA PHE A 181 -0.72 -3.29 -4.77
C PHE A 181 -1.73 -3.23 -5.91
N ILE A 182 -2.08 -4.39 -6.47
CA ILE A 182 -3.10 -4.52 -7.51
C ILE A 182 -4.38 -4.98 -6.82
N ASP A 183 -5.35 -4.07 -6.69
CA ASP A 183 -6.65 -4.39 -6.09
C ASP A 183 -7.63 -4.93 -7.15
N GLU A 184 -8.65 -5.64 -6.69
CA GLU A 184 -9.73 -6.19 -7.51
C GLU A 184 -9.26 -7.13 -8.65
N ILE A 185 -8.17 -7.91 -8.40
CA ILE A 185 -7.62 -8.85 -9.41
C ILE A 185 -8.64 -9.90 -9.85
N ASP A 186 -9.63 -10.21 -9.03
CA ASP A 186 -10.72 -11.12 -9.35
C ASP A 186 -11.65 -10.61 -10.46
N LYS A 187 -11.67 -9.30 -10.71
CA LYS A 187 -12.53 -8.69 -11.73
C LYS A 187 -12.02 -8.88 -13.16
N ILE A 188 -10.72 -9.14 -13.31
CA ILE A 188 -10.11 -9.51 -14.60
C ILE A 188 -10.11 -11.03 -14.85
N ALA A 189 -10.71 -11.81 -13.94
CA ALA A 189 -10.90 -13.24 -14.15
C ALA A 189 -11.89 -13.51 -15.30
N ARG A 190 -11.63 -14.56 -16.09
CA ARG A 190 -12.54 -14.98 -17.18
C ARG A 190 -13.93 -15.32 -16.61
N LYS A 191 -14.97 -14.72 -17.17
CA LYS A 191 -16.36 -15.03 -16.84
C LYS A 191 -16.89 -16.10 -17.83
N GLY A 192 -16.80 -17.37 -17.40
CA GLY A 192 -17.51 -18.48 -18.04
C GLY A 192 -16.92 -19.05 -19.35
N ASP A 193 -17.39 -20.23 -19.73
CA ASP A 193 -17.00 -21.01 -20.92
C ASP A 193 -17.63 -20.54 -22.24
N ASN A 194 -17.96 -19.27 -22.40
CA ASN A 194 -18.37 -18.78 -23.71
C ASN A 194 -17.12 -18.57 -24.56
N PRO A 195 -16.85 -19.43 -25.55
CA PRO A 195 -15.84 -19.18 -26.57
C PRO A 195 -16.39 -18.11 -27.52
N SER A 196 -16.53 -16.89 -27.03
CA SER A 196 -16.77 -15.73 -27.87
C SER A 196 -15.54 -15.56 -28.74
N ILE A 197 -15.74 -15.54 -30.07
CA ILE A 197 -14.72 -15.36 -31.10
C ILE A 197 -14.01 -13.99 -30.96
N THR A 198 -14.51 -13.12 -30.11
CA THR A 198 -13.94 -11.80 -29.78
C THR A 198 -12.90 -11.93 -28.67
N ARG A 199 -11.70 -11.46 -28.95
CA ARG A 199 -10.58 -11.37 -27.99
C ARG A 199 -11.02 -10.62 -26.73
N ASP A 200 -10.90 -11.25 -25.57
CA ASP A 200 -11.24 -10.60 -24.29
C ASP A 200 -10.13 -9.63 -23.86
N VAL A 201 -10.28 -8.39 -24.27
CA VAL A 201 -9.30 -7.32 -24.01
C VAL A 201 -9.34 -6.76 -22.59
N SER A 202 -10.37 -7.07 -21.83
CA SER A 202 -10.58 -6.59 -20.45
C SER A 202 -10.29 -7.66 -19.38
N GLY A 203 -10.23 -8.91 -19.76
CA GLY A 203 -9.96 -10.03 -18.85
C GLY A 203 -8.63 -10.72 -19.16
N GLU A 204 -8.60 -11.69 -20.08
CA GLU A 204 -7.39 -12.46 -20.36
C GLU A 204 -6.25 -11.62 -20.91
N GLY A 205 -6.53 -10.62 -21.80
CA GLY A 205 -5.51 -9.73 -22.34
C GLY A 205 -4.79 -8.94 -21.25
N VAL A 206 -5.52 -8.45 -20.24
CA VAL A 206 -4.94 -7.77 -19.08
C VAL A 206 -4.11 -8.75 -18.25
N GLN A 207 -4.58 -9.97 -18.01
CA GLN A 207 -3.83 -10.99 -17.30
C GLN A 207 -2.49 -11.29 -17.98
N GLN A 208 -2.48 -11.45 -19.31
CA GLN A 208 -1.27 -11.68 -20.09
C GLN A 208 -0.29 -10.50 -20.05
N GLY A 209 -0.81 -9.28 -20.05
CA GLY A 209 0.03 -8.08 -19.91
C GLY A 209 0.66 -7.95 -18.52
N LEU A 210 -0.10 -8.23 -17.46
CA LEU A 210 0.41 -8.25 -16.08
C LEU A 210 1.50 -9.31 -15.88
N LEU A 211 1.44 -10.42 -16.60
CA LEU A 211 2.41 -11.51 -16.47
C LEU A 211 3.83 -11.01 -16.68
N LYS A 212 4.09 -10.16 -17.70
CA LYS A 212 5.41 -9.58 -17.97
C LYS A 212 5.98 -8.83 -16.77
N LEU A 213 5.13 -8.10 -16.05
CA LEU A 213 5.56 -7.34 -14.87
C LEU A 213 5.82 -8.24 -13.67
N LEU A 214 4.98 -9.25 -13.48
CA LEU A 214 5.09 -10.21 -12.39
C LEU A 214 6.34 -11.10 -12.54
N GLU A 215 6.71 -11.45 -13.76
CA GLU A 215 7.93 -12.23 -14.07
C GLU A 215 9.22 -11.47 -13.80
N GLY A 216 9.21 -10.17 -14.01
CA GLY A 216 10.38 -9.32 -13.88
C GLY A 216 11.05 -9.05 -15.22
N SER A 217 10.65 -7.96 -15.85
CA SER A 217 11.14 -7.48 -17.14
C SER A 217 11.55 -6.02 -17.07
N VAL A 218 12.34 -5.56 -18.04
CA VAL A 218 12.59 -4.13 -18.24
C VAL A 218 11.47 -3.55 -19.10
N VAL A 219 10.79 -2.55 -18.56
CA VAL A 219 9.65 -1.89 -19.19
C VAL A 219 9.97 -0.43 -19.41
N ASN A 220 9.72 0.07 -20.62
CA ASN A 220 9.91 1.47 -20.96
C ASN A 220 8.63 2.26 -20.64
N VAL A 221 8.74 3.19 -19.72
CA VAL A 221 7.62 3.95 -19.15
C VAL A 221 7.73 5.43 -19.57
N PRO A 222 6.64 6.09 -19.97
CA PRO A 222 6.66 7.52 -20.26
C PRO A 222 6.89 8.32 -18.95
N PRO A 223 7.71 9.38 -18.96
CA PRO A 223 8.04 10.17 -17.77
C PRO A 223 6.86 10.95 -17.21
N GLN A 224 5.90 11.33 -18.05
CA GLN A 224 4.64 11.97 -17.63
C GLN A 224 3.51 11.09 -18.11
N GLY A 225 2.66 10.62 -17.19
CA GLY A 225 1.52 9.76 -17.52
C GLY A 225 0.71 10.33 -18.67
N GLY A 226 0.43 9.54 -19.69
CA GLY A 226 -0.30 9.93 -20.87
C GLY A 226 0.03 9.05 -22.09
N ARG A 227 -0.50 9.42 -23.27
CA ARG A 227 -0.24 8.69 -24.52
C ARG A 227 1.24 8.76 -24.89
N LYS A 228 1.80 7.63 -25.29
CA LYS A 228 3.18 7.52 -25.79
C LYS A 228 3.36 8.41 -27.02
N HIS A 229 4.17 9.47 -26.90
CA HIS A 229 4.61 10.26 -28.06
C HIS A 229 5.89 9.64 -28.63
N PRO A 230 6.05 9.55 -29.96
CA PRO A 230 7.22 8.94 -30.59
C PRO A 230 8.56 9.57 -30.20
N ASP A 231 8.58 10.85 -29.89
CA ASP A 231 9.79 11.61 -29.57
C ASP A 231 10.07 11.74 -28.08
N GLN A 232 9.26 11.09 -27.23
CA GLN A 232 9.41 11.20 -25.78
C GLN A 232 10.46 10.21 -25.27
N LYS A 233 11.45 10.71 -24.52
CA LYS A 233 12.46 9.86 -23.89
C LYS A 233 11.80 9.00 -22.80
N MET A 234 11.75 7.69 -23.01
CA MET A 234 11.21 6.72 -22.08
C MET A 234 12.17 6.43 -20.94
N ILE A 235 11.64 6.11 -19.76
CA ILE A 235 12.38 5.67 -18.61
C ILE A 235 12.31 4.14 -18.55
N ALA A 236 13.46 3.47 -18.56
CA ALA A 236 13.53 2.02 -18.41
C ALA A 236 13.42 1.66 -16.92
N VAL A 237 12.45 0.82 -16.56
CA VAL A 237 12.21 0.33 -15.19
C VAL A 237 12.27 -1.19 -15.18
N ASN A 238 13.13 -1.76 -14.34
CA ASN A 238 13.25 -3.20 -14.17
C ASN A 238 12.32 -3.68 -13.06
N THR A 239 11.32 -4.48 -13.39
CA THR A 239 10.33 -4.97 -12.43
C THR A 239 10.79 -6.20 -11.62
N LYS A 240 12.01 -6.71 -11.85
CA LYS A 240 12.56 -7.90 -11.16
C LYS A 240 12.53 -7.74 -9.64
N ASN A 241 12.78 -6.55 -9.14
CA ASN A 241 12.89 -6.25 -7.71
C ASN A 241 11.66 -5.58 -7.10
N ILE A 242 10.66 -5.21 -7.90
CA ILE A 242 9.38 -4.68 -7.41
C ILE A 242 8.56 -5.82 -6.81
N LEU A 243 8.05 -5.62 -5.59
CA LEU A 243 7.11 -6.58 -4.99
C LEU A 243 5.68 -6.29 -5.45
N PHE A 244 5.05 -7.26 -6.09
CA PHE A 244 3.63 -7.18 -6.43
C PHE A 244 2.80 -7.92 -5.40
N ILE A 245 1.78 -7.26 -4.89
CA ILE A 245 0.78 -7.82 -3.99
C ILE A 245 -0.57 -7.66 -4.66
N CYS A 246 -1.23 -8.76 -5.00
CA CYS A 246 -2.55 -8.73 -5.61
C CYS A 246 -3.62 -8.96 -4.54
N GLY A 247 -4.72 -8.22 -4.60
CA GLY A 247 -5.87 -8.37 -3.72
C GLY A 247 -7.16 -8.58 -4.51
N GLY A 248 -8.02 -9.48 -4.05
CA GLY A 248 -9.33 -9.69 -4.66
C GLY A 248 -10.36 -10.17 -3.64
N ALA A 249 -11.64 -9.88 -3.90
CA ALA A 249 -12.74 -10.38 -3.09
C ALA A 249 -13.02 -11.85 -3.39
N PHE A 250 -12.96 -12.24 -4.66
CA PHE A 250 -13.28 -13.57 -5.17
C PHE A 250 -14.66 -14.05 -4.71
N ASP A 251 -15.66 -13.18 -4.83
CA ASP A 251 -17.03 -13.47 -4.39
C ASP A 251 -17.56 -14.77 -5.02
N GLY A 252 -17.97 -15.70 -4.16
CA GLY A 252 -18.50 -17.02 -4.56
C GLY A 252 -17.43 -18.10 -4.76
N ILE A 253 -16.16 -17.83 -4.49
CA ILE A 253 -15.07 -18.85 -4.57
C ILE A 253 -15.30 -19.98 -3.57
N GLU A 254 -16.02 -19.74 -2.48
CA GLU A 254 -16.37 -20.76 -1.47
C GLU A 254 -17.09 -21.94 -2.09
N ARG A 255 -17.89 -21.72 -3.15
CA ARG A 255 -18.57 -22.78 -3.88
C ARG A 255 -17.57 -23.67 -4.62
N LYS A 256 -16.51 -23.09 -5.20
CA LYS A 256 -15.43 -23.83 -5.89
C LYS A 256 -14.62 -24.64 -4.88
N ILE A 257 -14.29 -24.03 -3.73
CA ILE A 257 -13.61 -24.73 -2.62
C ILE A 257 -14.46 -25.93 -2.15
N ALA A 258 -15.75 -25.69 -1.87
CA ALA A 258 -16.67 -26.75 -1.45
C ALA A 258 -16.76 -27.88 -2.48
N GLN A 259 -16.86 -27.56 -3.77
CA GLN A 259 -16.89 -28.53 -4.86
C GLN A 259 -15.62 -29.38 -4.88
N ARG A 260 -14.44 -28.77 -4.78
CA ARG A 260 -13.14 -29.48 -4.74
C ARG A 260 -13.03 -30.39 -3.53
N LEU A 261 -13.45 -29.94 -2.36
CA LEU A 261 -13.40 -30.74 -1.12
C LEU A 261 -14.38 -31.92 -1.17
N ASN A 262 -15.58 -31.72 -1.72
CA ASN A 262 -16.58 -32.79 -1.85
C ASN A 262 -16.20 -33.85 -2.89
N THR A 263 -15.55 -33.47 -4.00
CA THR A 263 -15.08 -34.43 -5.02
C THR A 263 -13.98 -35.35 -4.51
N ASN A 264 -13.18 -34.90 -3.54
CA ASN A 264 -12.13 -35.73 -2.91
C ASN A 264 -12.68 -36.79 -1.93
N VAL A 265 -13.98 -36.75 -1.59
CA VAL A 265 -14.64 -37.72 -0.70
C VAL A 265 -15.22 -38.92 -1.49
N VAL A 266 -15.35 -38.79 -2.81
CA VAL A 266 -15.90 -39.83 -3.71
C VAL A 266 -14.76 -40.60 -4.39
N GLY A 267 -14.01 -41.38 -3.61
CA GLY A 267 -12.97 -42.29 -4.14
C GLY A 267 -12.83 -43.53 -3.26
N TYR A 268 -12.55 -44.67 -3.84
CA TYR A 268 -12.30 -45.95 -3.16
C TYR A 268 -11.24 -45.79 -2.06
N GLY A 269 -11.68 -45.71 -0.79
CA GLY A 269 -10.79 -45.53 0.36
C GLY A 269 -11.43 -44.81 1.55
N ALA A 270 -12.74 -44.96 1.75
CA ALA A 270 -13.52 -44.35 2.83
C ALA A 270 -13.20 -44.89 4.25
N THR A 271 -11.92 -45.01 4.62
CA THR A 271 -11.45 -45.29 5.98
C THR A 271 -10.39 -44.33 6.47
N LYS A 272 -10.37 -43.08 5.95
CA LYS A 272 -9.61 -42.02 6.56
C LYS A 272 -10.56 -41.03 7.20
N GLU A 273 -10.26 -40.67 8.44
CA GLU A 273 -10.95 -39.71 9.29
C GLU A 273 -11.57 -38.57 8.44
N VAL A 274 -12.90 -38.48 8.48
CA VAL A 274 -13.62 -37.35 7.85
C VAL A 274 -13.16 -36.10 8.58
N VAL A 275 -12.16 -35.42 8.03
CA VAL A 275 -11.75 -34.10 8.49
C VAL A 275 -13.02 -33.25 8.45
N LYS A 276 -13.53 -32.88 9.63
CA LYS A 276 -14.71 -32.02 9.74
C LYS A 276 -14.37 -30.68 9.09
N ILE A 277 -14.84 -30.50 7.85
CA ILE A 277 -14.68 -29.26 7.12
C ILE A 277 -15.48 -28.19 7.89
N ASP A 278 -14.78 -27.16 8.33
CA ASP A 278 -15.44 -25.98 8.91
C ASP A 278 -16.10 -25.17 7.80
N LYS A 279 -17.43 -25.27 7.73
CA LYS A 279 -18.25 -24.57 6.73
C LYS A 279 -18.41 -23.08 7.05
N SER A 280 -18.07 -22.64 8.26
CA SER A 280 -18.20 -21.22 8.66
C SER A 280 -17.10 -20.36 8.04
N ASN A 281 -15.93 -20.94 7.77
CA ASN A 281 -14.81 -20.25 7.13
C ASN A 281 -14.18 -21.11 6.04
N MET A 282 -14.83 -21.17 4.87
CA MET A 282 -14.34 -21.95 3.74
C MET A 282 -13.04 -21.40 3.14
N MET A 283 -12.77 -20.10 3.35
CA MET A 283 -11.57 -19.44 2.79
C MET A 283 -10.26 -20.02 3.33
N GLN A 284 -10.22 -20.58 4.52
CA GLN A 284 -9.04 -21.24 5.07
C GLN A 284 -8.53 -22.42 4.24
N TYR A 285 -9.40 -23.00 3.40
CA TYR A 285 -9.07 -24.15 2.53
C TYR A 285 -8.70 -23.71 1.10
N ILE A 286 -8.55 -22.40 0.86
CA ILE A 286 -8.26 -21.91 -0.50
C ILE A 286 -6.95 -22.47 -1.05
N ALA A 287 -6.97 -22.84 -2.32
CA ALA A 287 -5.83 -23.40 -3.01
C ALA A 287 -5.69 -22.78 -4.42
N PRO A 288 -4.51 -22.84 -5.05
CA PRO A 288 -4.29 -22.32 -6.41
C PRO A 288 -5.29 -22.86 -7.45
N GLN A 289 -5.76 -24.10 -7.27
CA GLN A 289 -6.76 -24.71 -8.14
C GLN A 289 -8.12 -24.00 -8.11
N ASP A 290 -8.48 -23.41 -6.95
CA ASP A 290 -9.73 -22.66 -6.80
C ASP A 290 -9.67 -21.36 -7.57
N LEU A 291 -8.51 -20.68 -7.55
CA LEU A 291 -8.26 -19.45 -8.32
C LEU A 291 -8.32 -19.73 -9.82
N LYS A 292 -7.76 -20.87 -10.28
CA LYS A 292 -7.88 -21.32 -11.67
C LYS A 292 -9.33 -21.57 -12.04
N SER A 293 -10.08 -22.28 -11.19
CA SER A 293 -11.51 -22.55 -11.40
C SER A 293 -12.38 -21.28 -11.34
N PHE A 294 -11.90 -20.23 -10.70
CA PHE A 294 -12.54 -18.92 -10.67
C PHE A 294 -12.34 -18.13 -11.96
N GLY A 295 -11.22 -18.35 -12.68
CA GLY A 295 -10.94 -17.74 -13.98
C GLY A 295 -9.59 -17.03 -14.11
N LEU A 296 -8.70 -17.15 -13.13
CA LEU A 296 -7.32 -16.70 -13.31
C LEU A 296 -6.53 -17.70 -14.17
N ILE A 297 -5.70 -17.18 -15.07
CA ILE A 297 -4.86 -18.06 -15.92
C ILE A 297 -3.77 -18.74 -15.08
N PRO A 298 -3.40 -19.99 -15.41
CA PRO A 298 -2.39 -20.74 -14.65
C PRO A 298 -1.05 -20.03 -14.55
N GLU A 299 -0.66 -19.27 -15.56
CA GLU A 299 0.60 -18.54 -15.65
C GLU A 299 0.68 -17.45 -14.57
N ILE A 300 -0.39 -16.67 -14.37
CA ILE A 300 -0.46 -15.67 -13.31
C ILE A 300 -0.41 -16.34 -11.93
N ILE A 301 -1.15 -17.42 -11.74
CA ILE A 301 -1.15 -18.15 -10.48
C ILE A 301 0.26 -18.65 -10.15
N GLY A 302 1.00 -19.15 -11.16
CA GLY A 302 2.39 -19.55 -11.00
C GLY A 302 3.34 -18.42 -10.62
N ARG A 303 3.00 -17.15 -10.94
CA ARG A 303 3.79 -15.95 -10.56
C ARG A 303 3.32 -15.31 -9.27
N LEU A 304 2.29 -15.84 -8.63
CA LEU A 304 1.74 -15.46 -7.32
C LEU A 304 1.83 -16.64 -6.34
N PRO A 305 3.04 -17.18 -6.07
CA PRO A 305 3.19 -18.43 -5.31
C PRO A 305 2.75 -18.31 -3.85
N ILE A 306 2.68 -17.09 -3.32
CA ILE A 306 2.27 -16.87 -1.94
C ILE A 306 0.79 -16.50 -1.93
N LEU A 307 -0.04 -17.50 -1.60
CA LEU A 307 -1.48 -17.36 -1.44
C LEU A 307 -1.83 -17.25 0.05
N THR A 308 -2.55 -16.21 0.40
CA THR A 308 -3.12 -16.04 1.75
C THR A 308 -4.55 -15.56 1.67
N TYR A 309 -5.29 -15.76 2.75
CA TYR A 309 -6.69 -15.35 2.86
C TYR A 309 -6.91 -14.46 4.07
N LEU A 310 -7.97 -13.67 4.03
CA LEU A 310 -8.43 -12.86 5.13
C LEU A 310 -9.78 -13.37 5.62
N ASN A 311 -9.91 -13.51 6.92
CA ASN A 311 -11.14 -13.95 7.56
C ASN A 311 -12.24 -12.88 7.44
N PRO A 312 -13.51 -13.27 7.29
CA PRO A 312 -14.63 -12.36 7.43
C PRO A 312 -14.58 -11.65 8.80
N LEU A 313 -15.02 -10.40 8.83
CA LEU A 313 -15.06 -9.63 10.08
C LEU A 313 -16.35 -9.94 10.83
N ASP A 314 -16.21 -10.48 12.03
CA ASP A 314 -17.32 -10.66 12.96
C ASP A 314 -17.64 -9.35 13.73
N ARG A 315 -18.71 -9.37 14.53
CA ARG A 315 -19.11 -8.23 15.34
C ARG A 315 -18.01 -7.77 16.30
N THR A 316 -17.28 -8.70 16.89
CA THR A 316 -16.18 -8.43 17.83
C THR A 316 -15.02 -7.74 17.10
N ALA A 317 -14.63 -8.25 15.92
CA ALA A 317 -13.61 -7.62 15.10
C ALA A 317 -14.00 -6.19 14.70
N LEU A 318 -15.25 -5.95 14.28
CA LEU A 318 -15.74 -4.61 13.95
C LEU A 318 -15.67 -3.65 15.15
N ARG A 319 -16.02 -4.14 16.35
CA ARG A 319 -15.91 -3.36 17.59
C ARG A 319 -14.47 -2.97 17.89
N ASN A 320 -13.54 -3.92 17.75
CA ASN A 320 -12.13 -3.68 18.00
C ASN A 320 -11.53 -2.74 16.94
N ILE A 321 -11.90 -2.89 15.65
CA ILE A 321 -11.47 -2.00 14.56
C ILE A 321 -11.86 -0.55 14.85
N LEU A 322 -13.00 -0.32 15.47
CA LEU A 322 -13.48 1.01 15.79
C LEU A 322 -12.58 1.74 16.80
N THR A 323 -11.97 1.02 17.75
CA THR A 323 -11.33 1.61 18.94
C THR A 323 -9.85 1.24 19.15
N GLU A 324 -9.40 0.03 18.83
CA GLU A 324 -8.07 -0.45 19.24
C GLU A 324 -6.91 0.03 18.37
N PRO A 325 -6.99 0.01 17.03
CA PRO A 325 -5.87 0.38 16.18
C PRO A 325 -5.27 1.74 16.53
N LYS A 326 -3.98 1.91 16.28
CA LYS A 326 -3.28 3.19 16.47
C LYS A 326 -4.01 4.36 15.80
N ASN A 327 -4.52 4.10 14.58
CA ASN A 327 -5.29 5.06 13.78
C ASN A 327 -6.76 4.65 13.71
N SER A 328 -7.35 4.17 14.81
CA SER A 328 -8.77 3.83 14.84
C SER A 328 -9.63 5.06 14.55
N ILE A 329 -10.82 4.82 14.00
CA ILE A 329 -11.76 5.88 13.61
C ILE A 329 -12.02 6.81 14.80
N ILE A 330 -12.34 6.25 15.96
CA ILE A 330 -12.64 7.03 17.17
C ILE A 330 -11.46 7.88 17.61
N LYS A 331 -10.23 7.33 17.62
CA LYS A 331 -9.03 8.09 18.00
C LYS A 331 -8.76 9.26 17.05
N GLN A 332 -9.09 9.10 15.75
CA GLN A 332 -8.98 10.20 14.79
C GLN A 332 -9.93 11.35 15.14
N TYR A 333 -11.19 11.06 15.48
CA TYR A 333 -12.16 12.09 15.88
C TYR A 333 -11.76 12.74 17.21
N ILE A 334 -11.37 11.96 18.21
CA ILE A 334 -10.87 12.51 19.48
C ILE A 334 -9.70 13.49 19.22
N LYS A 335 -8.77 13.10 18.35
CA LYS A 335 -7.63 13.96 18.01
C LYS A 335 -8.02 15.24 17.29
N LEU A 336 -9.01 15.18 16.39
CA LEU A 336 -9.54 16.37 15.71
C LEU A 336 -10.14 17.37 16.72
N PHE A 337 -10.96 16.88 17.65
CA PHE A 337 -11.55 17.72 18.68
C PHE A 337 -10.52 18.26 19.68
N GLU A 338 -9.52 17.46 20.05
CA GLU A 338 -8.39 17.91 20.88
C GLU A 338 -7.63 19.09 20.23
N MET A 339 -7.49 19.10 18.89
CA MET A 339 -6.87 20.22 18.16
C MET A 339 -7.70 21.51 18.25
N ASP A 340 -9.00 21.42 18.44
CA ASP A 340 -9.91 22.55 18.67
C ASP A 340 -10.06 22.87 20.17
N GLY A 341 -9.33 22.18 21.06
CA GLY A 341 -9.36 22.37 22.51
C GLY A 341 -10.56 21.71 23.21
N VAL A 342 -11.26 20.79 22.53
CA VAL A 342 -12.45 20.11 23.06
C VAL A 342 -12.11 18.67 23.42
N ASN A 343 -12.46 18.24 24.63
CA ASN A 343 -12.37 16.84 25.08
C ASN A 343 -13.61 16.06 24.61
N LEU A 344 -13.46 15.25 23.57
CA LEU A 344 -14.54 14.42 23.03
C LEU A 344 -14.61 13.06 23.72
N ILE A 345 -15.75 12.75 24.34
CA ILE A 345 -16.01 11.49 25.03
C ILE A 345 -17.19 10.76 24.36
N PHE A 346 -16.96 9.52 23.97
CA PHE A 346 -18.04 8.65 23.48
C PHE A 346 -18.58 7.81 24.62
N GLN A 347 -19.91 7.79 24.80
CA GLN A 347 -20.52 6.81 25.71
C GLN A 347 -20.29 5.36 25.20
N PRO A 348 -20.06 4.38 26.06
CA PRO A 348 -19.79 2.99 25.64
C PRO A 348 -20.88 2.39 24.74
N GLU A 349 -22.13 2.75 24.96
CA GLU A 349 -23.30 2.30 24.22
C GLU A 349 -23.29 2.78 22.75
N VAL A 350 -22.64 3.91 22.46
CA VAL A 350 -22.49 4.45 21.12
C VAL A 350 -21.64 3.53 20.25
N TYR A 351 -20.62 2.93 20.81
CA TYR A 351 -19.77 1.99 20.07
C TYR A 351 -20.57 0.77 19.62
N GLU A 352 -21.37 0.20 20.52
CA GLU A 352 -22.21 -0.94 20.21
C GLU A 352 -23.26 -0.59 19.14
N PHE A 353 -23.88 0.58 19.26
CA PHE A 353 -24.82 1.09 18.27
C PHE A 353 -24.21 1.24 16.87
N ILE A 354 -22.98 1.80 16.76
CA ILE A 354 -22.27 1.93 15.49
C ILE A 354 -22.00 0.56 14.87
N VAL A 355 -21.55 -0.40 15.68
CA VAL A 355 -21.27 -1.77 15.22
C VAL A 355 -22.53 -2.47 14.77
N ASP A 356 -23.61 -2.37 15.54
CA ASP A 356 -24.91 -2.99 15.20
C ASP A 356 -25.45 -2.44 13.87
N LYS A 357 -25.32 -1.13 13.63
CA LYS A 357 -25.69 -0.52 12.35
C LYS A 357 -24.78 -0.97 11.19
N ALA A 358 -23.48 -1.15 11.42
CA ALA A 358 -22.57 -1.66 10.39
C ALA A 358 -22.90 -3.11 10.00
N VAL A 359 -23.28 -3.94 10.97
CA VAL A 359 -23.72 -5.33 10.75
C VAL A 359 -25.06 -5.36 10.04
N GLU A 360 -26.05 -4.56 10.51
CA GLU A 360 -27.39 -4.46 9.92
C GLU A 360 -27.31 -4.09 8.42
N TYR A 361 -26.51 -3.11 8.08
CA TYR A 361 -26.33 -2.64 6.70
C TYR A 361 -25.33 -3.47 5.87
N LYS A 362 -24.71 -4.49 6.45
CA LYS A 362 -23.71 -5.35 5.78
C LYS A 362 -22.55 -4.59 5.15
N LEU A 363 -22.15 -3.48 5.77
CA LEU A 363 -21.14 -2.56 5.22
C LEU A 363 -19.68 -2.94 5.55
N GLY A 364 -19.48 -3.91 6.45
CA GLY A 364 -18.15 -4.27 6.93
C GLY A 364 -17.41 -3.09 7.59
N ALA A 365 -16.08 -3.16 7.64
CA ALA A 365 -15.28 -2.11 8.29
C ALA A 365 -15.34 -0.74 7.59
N ARG A 366 -15.59 -0.69 6.28
CA ARG A 366 -15.77 0.59 5.55
C ARG A 366 -17.00 1.35 6.03
N GLY A 367 -18.07 0.62 6.37
CA GLY A 367 -19.30 1.22 6.87
C GLY A 367 -19.16 1.86 8.24
N LEU A 368 -18.26 1.38 9.09
CA LEU A 368 -18.00 2.01 10.39
C LEU A 368 -17.66 3.50 10.23
N ARG A 369 -16.81 3.83 9.27
CA ARG A 369 -16.42 5.23 9.01
C ARG A 369 -17.63 6.07 8.58
N SER A 370 -18.40 5.60 7.61
CA SER A 370 -19.58 6.35 7.11
C SER A 370 -20.62 6.55 8.19
N ILE A 371 -20.83 5.58 9.07
CA ILE A 371 -21.75 5.70 10.21
C ILE A 371 -21.26 6.76 11.19
N VAL A 372 -19.96 6.70 11.57
CA VAL A 372 -19.37 7.70 12.48
C VAL A 372 -19.40 9.09 11.86
N GLU A 373 -19.08 9.24 10.57
CA GLU A 373 -19.16 10.52 9.85
C GLU A 373 -20.59 11.08 9.89
N THR A 374 -21.60 10.25 9.66
CA THR A 374 -23.00 10.67 9.73
C THR A 374 -23.38 11.17 11.12
N ILE A 375 -22.93 10.48 12.18
CA ILE A 375 -23.22 10.87 13.56
C ILE A 375 -22.50 12.17 13.94
N MET A 376 -21.26 12.33 13.49
CA MET A 376 -20.38 13.43 13.91
C MET A 376 -20.55 14.71 13.09
N MET A 377 -21.25 14.69 11.95
CA MET A 377 -21.32 15.80 11.00
C MET A 377 -21.78 17.11 11.64
N ASP A 378 -22.93 17.11 12.32
CA ASP A 378 -23.46 18.33 12.95
C ASP A 378 -22.56 18.83 14.09
N VAL A 379 -22.03 17.90 14.90
CA VAL A 379 -21.11 18.23 16.00
C VAL A 379 -19.83 18.89 15.49
N MET A 380 -19.25 18.32 14.42
CA MET A 380 -18.02 18.88 13.80
C MET A 380 -18.26 20.26 13.18
N PHE A 381 -19.48 20.53 12.71
CA PHE A 381 -19.85 21.84 12.13
C PHE A 381 -20.00 22.92 13.22
N GLU A 382 -20.63 22.56 14.34
CA GLU A 382 -20.98 23.52 15.39
C GLU A 382 -19.85 23.77 16.40
N MET A 383 -19.13 22.70 16.81
CA MET A 383 -18.16 22.74 17.91
C MET A 383 -17.02 23.77 17.77
N PRO A 384 -16.37 23.92 16.59
CA PRO A 384 -15.29 24.89 16.46
C PRO A 384 -15.70 26.35 16.74
N SER A 385 -17.02 26.64 16.63
CA SER A 385 -17.61 27.96 16.90
C SER A 385 -18.08 28.12 18.34
N MET A 386 -18.15 27.03 19.10
CA MET A 386 -18.60 27.01 20.48
C MET A 386 -17.39 27.00 21.43
N LYS A 387 -17.46 27.78 22.53
CA LYS A 387 -16.46 27.72 23.59
C LYS A 387 -16.79 26.63 24.60
N VAL A 388 -16.64 25.38 24.20
CA VAL A 388 -16.94 24.21 25.01
C VAL A 388 -15.63 23.45 25.24
N GLU A 389 -15.33 23.10 26.48
CA GLU A 389 -14.10 22.37 26.85
C GLU A 389 -14.30 20.85 26.75
N GLU A 390 -15.55 20.37 26.90
CA GLU A 390 -15.86 18.94 26.88
C GLU A 390 -17.19 18.67 26.15
N TYR A 391 -17.21 17.65 25.32
CA TYR A 391 -18.41 17.17 24.64
C TYR A 391 -18.58 15.67 24.82
N VAL A 392 -19.75 15.25 25.35
CA VAL A 392 -20.10 13.85 25.53
C VAL A 392 -21.10 13.41 24.46
N LEU A 393 -20.65 12.52 23.55
CA LEU A 393 -21.51 11.93 22.54
C LEU A 393 -22.39 10.82 23.15
N THR A 394 -23.69 11.10 23.21
CA THR A 394 -24.69 10.19 23.81
C THR A 394 -25.32 9.25 22.79
N LEU A 395 -25.86 8.12 23.25
CA LEU A 395 -26.58 7.18 22.40
C LEU A 395 -27.81 7.81 21.74
N ASP A 396 -28.57 8.63 22.47
CA ASP A 396 -29.78 9.28 21.95
C ASP A 396 -29.46 10.25 20.82
N TYR A 397 -28.36 11.01 20.96
CA TYR A 397 -27.86 11.87 19.88
C TYR A 397 -27.47 11.05 18.65
N ALA A 398 -26.72 9.96 18.82
CA ALA A 398 -26.30 9.09 17.73
C ALA A 398 -27.51 8.49 16.97
N ARG A 399 -28.56 8.07 17.69
CA ARG A 399 -29.82 7.59 17.09
C ARG A 399 -30.51 8.68 16.28
N GLN A 400 -30.65 9.87 16.87
CA GLN A 400 -31.30 11.00 16.20
C GLN A 400 -30.60 11.38 14.89
N GLN A 401 -29.27 11.41 14.85
CA GLN A 401 -28.50 11.72 13.63
C GLN A 401 -28.69 10.66 12.55
N MET A 402 -28.68 9.39 12.92
CA MET A 402 -28.93 8.30 11.98
C MET A 402 -30.36 8.32 11.40
N GLU A 403 -31.36 8.67 12.20
CA GLU A 403 -32.74 8.82 11.74
C GLU A 403 -32.89 10.00 10.78
N LYS A 404 -32.33 11.17 11.09
CA LYS A 404 -32.31 12.33 10.18
C LYS A 404 -31.69 11.98 8.82
N ALA A 405 -30.55 11.27 8.82
CA ALA A 405 -29.87 10.87 7.59
C ALA A 405 -30.70 9.90 6.74
N ASN A 406 -31.43 8.98 7.36
CA ASN A 406 -32.31 8.04 6.67
C ASN A 406 -33.50 8.78 6.03
N ILE A 407 -34.11 9.72 6.74
CA ILE A 407 -35.24 10.53 6.23
C ILE A 407 -34.78 11.39 5.03
N SER A 408 -33.60 12.04 5.12
CA SER A 408 -33.08 12.86 4.02
C SER A 408 -32.75 12.05 2.76
N ARG A 409 -32.28 10.80 2.91
CA ARG A 409 -32.07 9.88 1.78
C ARG A 409 -33.38 9.43 1.13
N LEU A 410 -34.43 9.20 1.91
CA LEU A 410 -35.77 8.83 1.39
C LEU A 410 -36.46 10.00 0.68
N GLN A 411 -36.15 11.26 1.06
CA GLN A 411 -36.68 12.45 0.39
C GLN A 411 -35.98 12.79 -0.94
N ASN A 412 -34.74 12.30 -1.14
CA ASN A 412 -33.92 12.54 -2.33
C ASN A 412 -33.88 11.33 -3.29
N ALA A 413 -34.60 10.25 -3.00
CA ALA A 413 -34.74 9.06 -3.85
C ALA A 413 -36.07 9.09 -4.58
#